data_bd946f1234096caacc1f484831158dd0
#
_entry.id   bd946f1234096caacc1f484831158dd0
#
_cell.length_a   1.000
_cell.length_b   1.000
_cell.length_c   1.000
_cell.angle_alpha   90.00
_cell.angle_beta   90.00
_cell.angle_gamma   90.00
#
_symmetry.space_group_name_H-M   'P 1'
#
loop_
_entity.id
_entity.type
_entity.pdbx_description
1 polymer ?
#
loop_
_entity_poly.entity_id
_entity_poly.type
_entity_poly.pdbx_seq_one_letter_code
_entity_poly.pdbx_strand_id
1 'polypeptide(L)'
;QQVNVELGLTATASINMGGSNVRTLFDDASGAISMSDGYGKSNEIGLTASAAASANLQSLFDANTSGSWAGDIAEVYTINSGTTMGILTAPASMGGTLTIQNSGNIQGTGGSSPGGAGGTAMTVQTTGITINMLSGSTLSGGGGGGGNGGTGGLGTRYQCGGSSSGSCAGAGD
;
A
#
# COMPACT_ATOMS: atom_id res chain seq x y z
N GLN A 1 4.99 31.19 15.93
CA GLN A 1 3.76 30.35 15.99
C GLN A 1 3.84 29.19 15.00
N GLN A 2 4.23 29.44 13.75
CA GLN A 2 4.28 28.37 12.74
C GLN A 2 5.26 27.25 13.11
N VAL A 3 6.46 27.60 13.57
CA VAL A 3 7.46 26.60 14.03
C VAL A 3 6.92 25.72 15.16
N ASN A 4 6.15 26.29 16.10
CA ASN A 4 5.54 25.51 17.16
C ASN A 4 4.53 24.49 16.61
N VAL A 5 3.71 24.90 15.65
CA VAL A 5 2.73 24.03 15.00
C VAL A 5 3.43 22.89 14.25
N GLU A 6 4.46 23.20 13.48
CA GLU A 6 5.26 22.19 12.75
C GLU A 6 5.99 21.21 13.68
N LEU A 7 6.30 21.63 14.90
CA LEU A 7 6.88 20.76 15.94
C LEU A 7 5.83 20.06 16.82
N GLY A 8 4.54 20.13 16.48
CA GLY A 8 3.46 19.54 17.27
C GLY A 8 3.24 20.23 18.64
N LEU A 9 3.75 21.44 18.84
CA LEU A 9 3.65 22.18 20.09
C LEU A 9 2.48 23.17 20.06
N THR A 10 2.00 23.56 21.25
CA THR A 10 1.02 24.66 21.33
C THR A 10 1.62 25.95 20.78
N ALA A 11 0.81 26.78 20.12
CA ALA A 11 1.26 27.99 19.44
C ALA A 11 2.05 28.98 20.36
N THR A 12 1.88 28.87 21.67
CA THR A 12 2.55 29.70 22.68
C THR A 12 3.67 29.01 23.43
N ALA A 13 3.98 27.75 23.09
CA ALA A 13 5.07 27.01 23.72
C ALA A 13 6.43 27.69 23.47
N SER A 14 7.30 27.66 24.46
CA SER A 14 8.68 28.10 24.31
C SER A 14 9.45 27.03 23.55
N ILE A 15 10.20 27.43 22.51
CA ILE A 15 11.07 26.55 21.74
C ILE A 15 12.54 26.94 21.94
N ASN A 16 13.40 25.95 21.94
CA ASN A 16 14.83 26.17 21.89
C ASN A 16 15.31 26.12 20.43
N MET A 17 15.66 27.27 19.87
CA MET A 17 16.12 27.38 18.49
C MET A 17 17.36 26.53 18.17
N GLY A 18 18.18 26.24 19.17
CA GLY A 18 19.32 25.31 19.04
C GLY A 18 18.97 23.82 19.31
N GLY A 19 17.71 23.55 19.66
CA GLY A 19 17.26 22.18 19.95
C GLY A 19 17.25 21.27 18.72
N SER A 20 17.47 19.96 18.94
CA SER A 20 17.51 18.98 17.86
C SER A 20 16.28 19.01 16.96
N ASN A 21 15.08 19.14 17.52
CA ASN A 21 13.81 19.19 16.77
C ASN A 21 13.75 20.38 15.81
N VAL A 22 14.18 21.57 16.27
CA VAL A 22 14.23 22.76 15.41
C VAL A 22 15.28 22.60 14.32
N ARG A 23 16.44 22.04 14.67
CA ARG A 23 17.51 21.77 13.70
C ARG A 23 17.06 20.78 12.63
N THR A 24 16.37 19.73 13.01
CA THR A 24 15.80 18.77 12.07
C THR A 24 14.78 19.42 11.16
N LEU A 25 13.86 20.22 11.70
CA LEU A 25 12.86 20.96 10.92
C LEU A 25 13.50 21.92 9.91
N PHE A 26 14.59 22.58 10.30
CA PHE A 26 15.28 23.56 9.46
C PHE A 26 16.34 22.94 8.54
N ASP A 27 16.59 21.62 8.67
CA ASP A 27 17.61 20.89 7.94
C ASP A 27 19.01 21.49 8.14
N ASP A 28 19.30 21.93 9.36
CA ASP A 28 20.58 22.54 9.77
C ASP A 28 21.17 21.80 10.97
N ALA A 29 22.11 20.89 10.69
CA ALA A 29 22.72 20.04 11.70
C ALA A 29 23.62 20.82 12.68
N SER A 30 24.19 21.97 12.29
CA SER A 30 25.13 22.75 13.11
C SER A 30 25.17 24.21 12.67
N GLY A 31 25.62 25.08 13.57
CA GLY A 31 25.72 26.52 13.27
C GLY A 31 24.63 27.36 13.94
N ALA A 32 24.56 28.64 13.56
CA ALA A 32 23.52 29.55 14.02
C ALA A 32 22.26 29.37 13.18
N ILE A 33 21.12 29.18 13.85
CA ILE A 33 19.81 29.08 13.19
C ILE A 33 19.12 30.44 13.25
N SER A 34 18.61 30.90 12.12
CA SER A 34 17.78 32.07 12.01
C SER A 34 16.33 31.70 11.66
N MET A 35 15.36 32.59 11.88
CA MET A 35 13.98 32.34 11.50
C MET A 35 13.80 32.23 9.97
N SER A 36 14.72 32.80 9.20
CA SER A 36 14.71 32.69 7.73
C SER A 36 15.01 31.26 7.25
N ASP A 37 15.79 30.49 8.01
CA ASP A 37 16.16 29.12 7.63
C ASP A 37 14.96 28.18 7.72
N GLY A 38 13.96 28.51 8.56
CA GLY A 38 12.70 27.78 8.66
C GLY A 38 11.62 28.19 7.67
N TYR A 39 11.90 29.16 6.81
CA TYR A 39 10.89 29.58 5.84
C TYR A 39 10.63 28.50 4.78
N GLY A 40 9.37 28.08 4.65
CA GLY A 40 8.96 27.02 3.73
C GLY A 40 9.33 25.60 4.18
N LYS A 41 9.87 25.42 5.39
CA LYS A 41 10.09 24.09 5.98
C LYS A 41 8.82 23.57 6.63
N SER A 42 8.59 22.29 6.46
CA SER A 42 7.49 21.56 7.09
C SER A 42 8.03 20.29 7.72
N ASN A 43 7.52 19.94 8.88
CA ASN A 43 7.84 18.68 9.54
C ASN A 43 6.95 17.57 8.94
N GLU A 44 7.27 17.16 7.73
CA GLU A 44 6.57 16.12 6.99
C GLU A 44 7.53 14.95 6.72
N ILE A 45 7.08 13.75 6.95
CA ILE A 45 7.82 12.54 6.59
C ILE A 45 7.28 12.01 5.29
N GLY A 46 8.09 12.09 4.24
CA GLY A 46 7.78 11.55 2.92
C GLY A 46 8.43 10.18 2.69
N LEU A 47 7.63 9.17 2.36
CA LEU A 47 8.12 7.86 1.92
C LEU A 47 7.63 7.55 0.51
N THR A 48 8.49 6.89 -0.26
CA THR A 48 8.15 6.46 -1.63
C THR A 48 8.04 4.95 -1.69
N ALA A 49 6.99 4.47 -2.34
CA ALA A 49 6.73 3.04 -2.51
C ALA A 49 7.80 2.33 -3.32
N SER A 50 8.21 1.16 -2.85
CA SER A 50 8.95 0.18 -3.65
C SER A 50 8.00 -0.67 -4.46
N ALA A 51 8.37 -1.05 -5.69
CA ALA A 51 7.55 -1.89 -6.55
C ALA A 51 7.31 -3.29 -5.97
N ALA A 52 6.16 -3.86 -6.27
CA ALA A 52 5.74 -5.25 -6.01
C ALA A 52 5.64 -5.69 -4.53
N ALA A 53 5.87 -4.84 -3.56
CA ALA A 53 5.77 -5.19 -2.15
C ALA A 53 4.40 -4.83 -1.57
N SER A 54 3.87 -5.70 -0.70
CA SER A 54 2.82 -5.30 0.23
C SER A 54 3.44 -4.46 1.34
N ALA A 55 2.73 -3.44 1.82
CA ALA A 55 3.26 -2.51 2.79
C ALA A 55 2.31 -2.33 3.98
N ASN A 56 2.88 -2.39 5.19
CA ASN A 56 2.25 -1.88 6.39
C ASN A 56 2.83 -0.48 6.67
N LEU A 57 1.99 0.54 6.54
CA LEU A 57 2.44 1.93 6.62
C LEU A 57 2.99 2.28 8.00
N GLN A 58 2.39 1.80 9.09
CA GLN A 58 2.92 2.00 10.43
C GLN A 58 4.37 1.51 10.54
N SER A 59 4.64 0.27 10.11
CA SER A 59 6.00 -0.29 10.20
C SER A 59 7.01 0.46 9.32
N LEU A 60 6.57 0.97 8.16
CA LEU A 60 7.44 1.74 7.28
C LEU A 60 7.81 3.10 7.89
N PHE A 61 6.84 3.80 8.46
CA PHE A 61 7.08 5.09 9.10
C PHE A 61 7.89 4.92 10.38
N ASP A 62 7.59 3.94 11.23
CA ASP A 62 8.37 3.61 12.43
C ASP A 62 9.85 3.35 12.11
N ALA A 63 10.11 2.62 11.04
CA ALA A 63 11.49 2.32 10.61
C ALA A 63 12.25 3.57 10.14
N ASN A 64 11.56 4.61 9.68
CA ASN A 64 12.17 5.84 9.18
C ASN A 64 12.24 6.96 10.22
N THR A 65 11.52 6.86 11.33
CA THR A 65 11.48 7.89 12.38
C THR A 65 12.40 7.63 13.56
N SER A 66 13.20 6.57 13.54
CA SER A 66 14.07 6.15 14.67
C SER A 66 13.32 5.87 15.97
N GLY A 67 12.04 5.54 15.89
CA GLY A 67 11.18 5.24 17.04
C GLY A 67 9.72 5.07 16.61
N SER A 68 8.87 4.76 17.57
CA SER A 68 7.43 4.70 17.31
C SER A 68 6.94 6.06 16.84
N TRP A 69 6.28 6.09 15.72
CA TRP A 69 5.61 7.27 15.24
C TRP A 69 4.48 7.69 16.20
N ALA A 70 4.51 8.93 16.65
CA ALA A 70 3.61 9.44 17.70
C ALA A 70 2.33 10.11 17.14
N GLY A 71 2.19 10.24 15.84
CA GLY A 71 1.00 10.78 15.19
C GLY A 71 0.92 12.31 15.14
N ASP A 72 1.96 13.01 15.52
CA ASP A 72 2.03 14.48 15.59
C ASP A 72 2.76 15.11 14.39
N ILE A 73 3.28 14.29 13.48
CA ILE A 73 3.95 14.72 12.25
C ILE A 73 3.07 14.31 11.06
N ALA A 74 2.95 15.18 10.08
CA ALA A 74 2.27 14.85 8.83
C ALA A 74 3.08 13.85 8.02
N GLU A 75 2.42 12.87 7.42
CA GLU A 75 3.06 11.82 6.64
C GLU A 75 2.52 11.78 5.23
N VAL A 76 3.41 11.56 4.29
CA VAL A 76 3.07 11.38 2.88
C VAL A 76 3.67 10.09 2.35
N TYR A 77 2.81 9.21 1.86
CA TYR A 77 3.23 8.00 1.17
C TYR A 77 2.95 8.12 -0.32
N THR A 78 4.00 8.15 -1.12
CA THR A 78 3.91 8.39 -2.56
C THR A 78 4.13 7.10 -3.35
N ILE A 79 3.20 6.77 -4.23
CA ILE A 79 3.29 5.68 -5.19
C ILE A 79 3.46 6.30 -6.57
N ASN A 80 4.65 6.17 -7.14
CA ASN A 80 4.99 6.80 -8.42
C ASN A 80 4.30 6.10 -9.60
N SER A 81 4.13 6.82 -10.69
CA SER A 81 3.64 6.28 -11.97
C SER A 81 4.52 5.10 -12.42
N GLY A 82 3.88 4.07 -12.93
CA GLY A 82 4.54 2.83 -13.33
C GLY A 82 4.86 1.87 -12.18
N THR A 83 4.70 2.27 -10.92
CA THR A 83 4.85 1.39 -9.76
C THR A 83 3.58 0.56 -9.58
N THR A 84 3.72 -0.74 -9.44
CA THR A 84 2.65 -1.64 -9.01
C THR A 84 2.97 -2.20 -7.63
N MET A 85 2.11 -1.94 -6.67
CA MET A 85 2.21 -2.43 -5.30
C MET A 85 1.25 -3.59 -5.06
N GLY A 86 1.59 -4.42 -4.08
CA GLY A 86 0.67 -5.35 -3.45
C GLY A 86 -0.27 -4.67 -2.45
N ILE A 87 -0.67 -5.41 -1.43
CA ILE A 87 -1.64 -4.94 -0.43
C ILE A 87 -1.04 -3.81 0.41
N LEU A 88 -1.78 -2.70 0.52
CA LEU A 88 -1.43 -1.58 1.37
C LEU A 88 -2.29 -1.59 2.64
N THR A 89 -1.65 -1.54 3.81
CA THR A 89 -2.34 -1.55 5.10
C THR A 89 -1.99 -0.32 5.92
N ALA A 90 -3.01 0.42 6.35
CA ALA A 90 -2.94 1.46 7.37
C ALA A 90 -3.66 0.95 8.62
N PRO A 91 -2.94 0.43 9.64
CA PRO A 91 -3.55 -0.21 10.81
C PRO A 91 -4.17 0.81 11.78
N ALA A 92 -5.00 0.33 12.70
CA ALA A 92 -5.69 1.17 13.68
C ALA A 92 -4.74 1.89 14.68
N SER A 93 -3.51 1.38 14.84
CA SER A 93 -2.47 1.99 15.66
C SER A 93 -1.86 3.26 15.05
N MET A 94 -2.05 3.46 13.75
CA MET A 94 -1.64 4.69 13.08
C MET A 94 -2.54 5.85 13.53
N GLY A 95 -1.99 6.84 14.21
CA GLY A 95 -2.67 8.10 14.53
C GLY A 95 -2.27 9.21 13.54
N GLY A 96 -2.68 10.46 13.78
CA GLY A 96 -2.24 11.64 13.03
C GLY A 96 -2.83 11.79 11.63
N THR A 97 -2.10 12.47 10.75
CA THR A 97 -2.52 12.74 9.37
C THR A 97 -1.61 12.04 8.38
N LEU A 98 -2.19 11.15 7.60
CA LEU A 98 -1.50 10.46 6.52
C LEU A 98 -2.13 10.84 5.17
N THR A 99 -1.29 11.23 4.23
CA THR A 99 -1.68 11.43 2.84
C THR A 99 -1.05 10.35 1.96
N ILE A 100 -1.87 9.58 1.25
CA ILE A 100 -1.43 8.62 0.24
C ILE A 100 -1.59 9.27 -1.13
N GLN A 101 -0.49 9.52 -1.84
CA GLN A 101 -0.49 10.04 -3.20
C GLN A 101 -0.23 8.90 -4.17
N ASN A 102 -1.28 8.43 -4.83
CA ASN A 102 -1.18 7.31 -5.76
C ASN A 102 -1.19 7.80 -7.22
N SER A 103 -0.06 7.64 -7.91
CA SER A 103 0.08 7.77 -9.37
C SER A 103 0.30 6.41 -10.05
N GLY A 104 0.44 5.34 -9.29
CA GLY A 104 0.69 3.98 -9.77
C GLY A 104 -0.51 3.05 -9.59
N ASN A 105 -0.25 1.78 -9.36
CA ASN A 105 -1.25 0.75 -9.18
C ASN A 105 -1.12 0.11 -7.80
N ILE A 106 -2.25 -0.10 -7.12
CA ILE A 106 -2.33 -0.92 -5.90
C ILE A 106 -3.24 -2.10 -6.21
N GLN A 107 -2.74 -3.33 -6.03
CA GLN A 107 -3.45 -4.54 -6.40
C GLN A 107 -3.55 -5.53 -5.25
N GLY A 108 -4.75 -6.07 -5.05
CA GLY A 108 -4.95 -7.21 -4.16
C GLY A 108 -4.40 -8.51 -4.77
N THR A 109 -4.13 -9.50 -3.95
CA THR A 109 -3.70 -10.83 -4.39
C THR A 109 -4.81 -11.54 -5.13
N GLY A 110 -4.47 -12.22 -6.22
CA GLY A 110 -5.42 -13.13 -6.89
C GLY A 110 -5.84 -14.28 -5.98
N GLY A 111 -7.06 -14.74 -6.16
CA GLY A 111 -7.56 -15.94 -5.48
C GLY A 111 -6.86 -17.20 -5.97
N SER A 112 -6.67 -18.19 -5.08
CA SER A 112 -6.11 -19.50 -5.43
C SER A 112 -7.12 -20.31 -6.26
N SER A 113 -6.63 -21.14 -7.17
CA SER A 113 -7.45 -22.18 -7.79
C SER A 113 -7.59 -23.37 -6.83
N PRO A 114 -8.77 -24.03 -6.76
CA PRO A 114 -10.02 -23.70 -7.43
C PRO A 114 -10.90 -22.71 -6.64
N GLY A 115 -11.46 -21.73 -7.34
CA GLY A 115 -12.56 -20.90 -6.79
C GLY A 115 -12.22 -20.01 -5.59
N GLY A 116 -10.95 -19.80 -5.26
CA GLY A 116 -10.56 -18.94 -4.15
C GLY A 116 -10.94 -17.48 -4.38
N ALA A 117 -11.36 -16.77 -3.34
CA ALA A 117 -11.67 -15.35 -3.42
C ALA A 117 -10.41 -14.51 -3.66
N GLY A 118 -10.51 -13.46 -4.43
CA GLY A 118 -9.46 -12.45 -4.58
C GLY A 118 -9.27 -11.63 -3.30
N GLY A 119 -8.04 -11.17 -3.07
CA GLY A 119 -7.67 -10.41 -1.89
C GLY A 119 -8.00 -8.92 -2.01
N THR A 120 -8.03 -8.25 -0.87
CA THR A 120 -8.20 -6.79 -0.77
C THR A 120 -6.92 -6.07 -1.21
N ALA A 121 -7.05 -4.96 -1.95
CA ALA A 121 -5.90 -4.14 -2.34
C ALA A 121 -5.43 -3.21 -1.21
N MET A 122 -6.37 -2.64 -0.46
CA MET A 122 -6.08 -1.70 0.60
C MET A 122 -6.96 -1.97 1.82
N THR A 123 -6.34 -1.91 3.00
CA THR A 123 -7.04 -1.98 4.29
C THR A 123 -6.72 -0.73 5.09
N VAL A 124 -7.75 0.05 5.43
CA VAL A 124 -7.65 1.27 6.24
C VAL A 124 -8.44 1.05 7.52
N GLN A 125 -7.76 1.08 8.65
CA GLN A 125 -8.36 0.82 9.98
C GLN A 125 -8.25 2.03 10.91
N THR A 126 -7.70 3.14 10.44
CA THR A 126 -7.53 4.39 11.19
C THR A 126 -8.28 5.54 10.51
N THR A 127 -8.48 6.63 11.23
CA THR A 127 -9.07 7.89 10.73
C THR A 127 -7.97 8.89 10.36
N GLY A 128 -8.32 9.99 9.70
CA GLY A 128 -7.35 11.05 9.35
C GLY A 128 -6.52 10.76 8.10
N ILE A 129 -6.89 9.74 7.30
CA ILE A 129 -6.19 9.41 6.05
C ILE A 129 -6.84 10.14 4.88
N THR A 130 -6.00 10.75 4.05
CA THR A 130 -6.36 11.30 2.75
C THR A 130 -5.77 10.42 1.65
N ILE A 131 -6.59 9.95 0.71
CA ILE A 131 -6.14 9.16 -0.42
C ILE A 131 -6.37 9.96 -1.70
N ASN A 132 -5.29 10.40 -2.31
CA ASN A 132 -5.30 11.13 -3.57
C ASN A 132 -5.01 10.17 -4.72
N MET A 133 -6.05 9.82 -5.49
CA MET A 133 -5.92 9.05 -6.72
C MET A 133 -5.62 10.00 -7.87
N LEU A 134 -4.38 9.98 -8.36
CA LEU A 134 -3.95 10.85 -9.46
C LEU A 134 -4.24 10.21 -10.82
N SER A 135 -4.20 11.00 -11.86
CA SER A 135 -4.52 10.53 -13.23
C SER A 135 -3.70 9.30 -13.62
N GLY A 136 -4.35 8.26 -14.08
CA GLY A 136 -3.75 7.01 -14.53
C GLY A 136 -3.49 6.01 -13.40
N SER A 137 -3.77 6.36 -12.14
CA SER A 137 -3.63 5.41 -11.02
C SER A 137 -4.80 4.44 -10.93
N THR A 138 -4.55 3.27 -10.36
CA THR A 138 -5.55 2.25 -10.10
C THR A 138 -5.50 1.72 -8.67
N LEU A 139 -6.66 1.32 -8.17
CA LEU A 139 -6.84 0.58 -6.92
C LEU A 139 -7.78 -0.57 -7.21
N SER A 140 -7.26 -1.78 -7.26
CA SER A 140 -8.02 -2.97 -7.68
C SER A 140 -7.87 -4.13 -6.71
N GLY A 141 -8.98 -4.72 -6.27
CA GLY A 141 -8.96 -6.01 -5.59
C GLY A 141 -8.41 -7.12 -6.49
N GLY A 142 -7.97 -8.22 -5.92
CA GLY A 142 -7.53 -9.40 -6.68
C GLY A 142 -8.72 -10.09 -7.35
N GLY A 143 -8.48 -10.65 -8.54
CA GLY A 143 -9.46 -11.52 -9.19
C GLY A 143 -9.67 -12.83 -8.43
N GLY A 144 -10.84 -13.42 -8.50
CA GLY A 144 -11.09 -14.76 -7.97
C GLY A 144 -10.31 -15.84 -8.73
N GLY A 145 -10.04 -16.95 -8.08
CA GLY A 145 -9.43 -18.13 -8.70
C GLY A 145 -10.40 -18.81 -9.69
N GLY A 146 -9.86 -19.39 -10.76
CA GLY A 146 -10.66 -20.20 -11.68
C GLY A 146 -11.28 -21.42 -10.97
N GLY A 147 -12.47 -21.82 -11.41
CA GLY A 147 -13.10 -23.06 -10.94
C GLY A 147 -12.35 -24.30 -11.40
N ASN A 148 -12.62 -25.43 -10.77
CA ASN A 148 -12.17 -26.73 -11.31
C ASN A 148 -12.80 -26.94 -12.68
N GLY A 149 -12.01 -27.43 -13.62
CA GLY A 149 -12.56 -27.99 -14.86
C GLY A 149 -13.56 -29.11 -14.53
N GLY A 150 -14.68 -29.15 -15.22
CA GLY A 150 -15.63 -30.24 -15.06
C GLY A 150 -14.94 -31.59 -15.32
N THR A 151 -15.36 -32.62 -14.57
CA THR A 151 -14.96 -33.99 -14.89
C THR A 151 -15.42 -34.28 -16.29
N GLY A 152 -14.47 -34.64 -17.18
CA GLY A 152 -14.82 -35.09 -18.53
C GLY A 152 -15.89 -36.17 -18.47
N GLY A 153 -16.92 -36.06 -19.30
CA GLY A 153 -18.00 -37.03 -19.35
C GLY A 153 -17.41 -38.43 -19.59
N LEU A 154 -17.93 -39.41 -18.88
CA LEU A 154 -17.58 -40.81 -19.13
C LEU A 154 -18.03 -41.12 -20.55
N GLY A 155 -17.05 -41.29 -21.46
CA GLY A 155 -17.33 -41.76 -22.81
C GLY A 155 -17.99 -43.13 -22.70
N THR A 156 -19.20 -43.27 -23.22
CA THR A 156 -19.89 -44.56 -23.29
C THR A 156 -19.11 -45.44 -24.25
N ARG A 157 -18.46 -46.52 -23.72
CA ARG A 157 -17.91 -47.55 -24.57
C ARG A 157 -19.06 -48.29 -25.20
N TYR A 158 -19.29 -48.07 -26.50
CA TYR A 158 -20.14 -48.95 -27.27
C TYR A 158 -19.37 -50.23 -27.52
N GLN A 159 -19.82 -51.34 -26.93
CA GLN A 159 -19.33 -52.67 -27.23
C GLN A 159 -20.01 -53.09 -28.53
N CYS A 160 -19.28 -53.10 -29.60
CA CYS A 160 -19.76 -53.74 -30.85
C CYS A 160 -19.76 -55.26 -30.66
N GLY A 161 -20.91 -55.78 -30.33
CA GLY A 161 -21.13 -57.25 -30.36
C GLY A 161 -21.29 -57.72 -31.81
N GLY A 162 -20.30 -58.46 -32.27
CA GLY A 162 -20.37 -59.08 -33.60
C GLY A 162 -18.98 -59.61 -33.99
N SER A 163 -18.90 -60.88 -34.23
CA SER A 163 -17.71 -61.61 -34.66
C SER A 163 -17.27 -61.15 -36.07
N SER A 164 -16.38 -60.20 -36.12
CA SER A 164 -15.37 -60.02 -37.18
C SER A 164 -14.65 -58.66 -36.93
N SER A 165 -13.35 -58.70 -37.03
CA SER A 165 -12.38 -57.65 -36.79
C SER A 165 -12.74 -56.26 -37.35
N GLY A 166 -13.35 -55.40 -36.57
CA GLY A 166 -13.54 -53.99 -36.87
C GLY A 166 -13.36 -53.19 -35.60
N SER A 167 -12.31 -52.34 -35.52
CA SER A 167 -12.15 -51.39 -34.43
C SER A 167 -13.12 -50.22 -34.60
N CYS A 168 -14.02 -50.06 -33.64
CA CYS A 168 -14.82 -48.83 -33.52
C CYS A 168 -14.02 -47.80 -32.74
N ALA A 169 -13.55 -46.74 -33.42
CA ALA A 169 -13.05 -45.57 -32.74
C ALA A 169 -14.23 -44.72 -32.23
N GLY A 170 -14.38 -44.60 -30.92
CA GLY A 170 -15.31 -43.64 -30.33
C GLY A 170 -14.75 -42.22 -30.53
N ALA A 171 -15.50 -41.35 -31.20
CA ALA A 171 -15.22 -39.93 -31.18
C ALA A 171 -15.65 -39.40 -29.79
N GLY A 172 -14.69 -38.88 -29.04
CA GLY A 172 -14.95 -38.12 -27.84
C GLY A 172 -15.22 -36.65 -28.23
N ASP A 173 -16.33 -36.12 -27.81
CA ASP A 173 -16.62 -34.68 -27.79
C ASP A 173 -15.94 -34.04 -26.56
#